data_796862bcd84d2e1b893e607513c5ce25
#
_entry.id   796862bcd84d2e1b893e607513c5ce25
#
_cell.length_a   1.000
_cell.length_b   1.000
_cell.length_c   1.000
_cell.angle_alpha   90.00
_cell.angle_beta   90.00
_cell.angle_gamma   90.00
#
_symmetry.space_group_name_H-M   'P 1'
#
loop_
_entity.id
_entity.type
_entity.pdbx_description
1 polymer ?
#
loop_
_entity_poly.entity_id
_entity_poly.type
_entity_poly.pdbx_seq_one_letter_code
_entity_poly.pdbx_strand_id
1 'polypeptide(L)'
;MIDIPKKIWTVYLLECSDKTLYCGITCNLDNRLKQHRGDLPGGAKYTRSRAPFKLVYQEERNSRSEALKRELVIKKMSRNAKLELIRDRISSEVDLSH
;
A
#
# COMPACT_ATOMS: atom_id res chain seq x y z
N MET A 1 -32.76 8.09 8.96
CA MET A 1 -31.39 8.66 8.81
C MET A 1 -30.61 7.80 7.85
N ILE A 2 -29.96 8.40 6.88
CA ILE A 2 -29.19 7.66 5.90
C ILE A 2 -27.78 7.46 6.43
N ASP A 3 -27.36 6.22 6.55
CA ASP A 3 -25.98 5.90 6.93
C ASP A 3 -25.08 6.11 5.74
N ILE A 4 -24.14 7.04 5.86
CA ILE A 4 -23.14 7.27 4.83
C ILE A 4 -21.99 6.32 5.12
N PRO A 5 -21.69 5.39 4.20
CA PRO A 5 -20.56 4.46 4.42
C PRO A 5 -19.27 5.25 4.61
N LYS A 6 -18.52 4.89 5.64
CA LYS A 6 -17.19 5.47 5.84
C LYS A 6 -16.27 5.00 4.73
N LYS A 7 -15.47 5.91 4.20
CA LYS A 7 -14.43 5.52 3.26
C LYS A 7 -13.34 4.75 4.01
N ILE A 8 -13.01 3.59 3.48
CA ILE A 8 -11.88 2.81 3.98
C ILE A 8 -10.63 3.28 3.25
N TRP A 9 -9.59 3.57 4.00
CA TRP A 9 -8.31 3.97 3.46
C TRP A 9 -7.33 2.81 3.53
N THR A 10 -6.61 2.61 2.46
CA THR A 10 -5.62 1.53 2.36
C THR A 10 -4.22 2.12 2.42
N VAL A 11 -3.39 1.56 3.30
CA VAL A 11 -1.95 1.80 3.32
C VAL A 11 -1.33 0.63 2.56
N TYR A 12 -0.49 0.91 1.58
CA TYR A 12 0.04 -0.13 0.70
C TYR A 12 1.53 0.03 0.45
N LEU A 13 2.18 -1.08 0.12
CA LEU A 13 3.57 -1.10 -0.30
C LEU A 13 3.66 -1.71 -1.70
N LEU A 14 4.41 -1.05 -2.57
CA LEU A 14 4.73 -1.54 -3.90
C LEU A 14 6.22 -1.89 -3.94
N GLU A 15 6.54 -3.07 -4.49
CA GLU A 15 7.93 -3.40 -4.80
C GLU A 15 8.18 -3.04 -6.26
N CYS A 16 9.16 -2.19 -6.49
CA CYS A 16 9.51 -1.71 -7.83
C CYS A 16 10.55 -2.61 -8.49
N SER A 17 10.82 -2.36 -9.77
CA SER A 17 11.75 -3.18 -10.55
C SER A 17 13.17 -3.18 -9.96
N ASP A 18 13.56 -2.09 -9.31
CA ASP A 18 14.87 -1.97 -8.66
C ASP A 18 14.88 -2.48 -7.22
N LYS A 19 13.82 -3.21 -6.81
CA LYS A 19 13.64 -3.77 -5.47
C LYS A 19 13.38 -2.74 -4.37
N THR A 20 13.20 -1.47 -4.70
CA THR A 20 12.81 -0.47 -3.71
C THR A 20 11.34 -0.65 -3.34
N LEU A 21 10.98 -0.20 -2.15
CA LEU A 21 9.63 -0.31 -1.62
C LEU A 21 9.02 1.09 -1.52
N TYR A 22 7.89 1.29 -2.18
CA TYR A 22 7.13 2.54 -2.15
C TYR A 22 5.92 2.37 -1.24
N CYS A 23 5.72 3.30 -0.31
CA CYS A 23 4.55 3.31 0.58
C CYS A 23 3.62 4.45 0.23
N GLY A 24 2.32 4.16 0.16
CA GLY A 24 1.31 5.18 -0.12
C GLY A 24 0.00 4.87 0.59
N ILE A 25 -0.93 5.82 0.48
CA ILE A 25 -2.29 5.65 0.98
C ILE A 25 -3.29 6.00 -0.12
N THR A 26 -4.44 5.36 -0.09
CA THR A 26 -5.50 5.67 -1.04
C THR A 26 -6.85 5.17 -0.51
N CYS A 27 -7.93 5.82 -0.91
CA CYS A 27 -9.27 5.33 -0.65
C CYS A 27 -9.82 4.53 -1.85
N ASN A 28 -9.02 4.37 -2.90
CA ASN A 28 -9.38 3.55 -4.07
C ASN A 28 -8.12 2.90 -4.62
N LEU A 29 -7.80 1.72 -4.10
CA LEU A 29 -6.55 1.03 -4.44
C LEU A 29 -6.49 0.67 -5.93
N ASP A 30 -7.58 0.19 -6.52
CA ASP A 30 -7.59 -0.19 -7.93
C ASP A 30 -7.23 0.98 -8.83
N ASN A 31 -7.85 2.14 -8.63
CA ASN A 31 -7.54 3.33 -9.40
C ASN A 31 -6.10 3.79 -9.17
N ARG A 32 -5.65 3.74 -7.93
CA ARG A 32 -4.29 4.17 -7.61
C ARG A 32 -3.25 3.29 -8.28
N LEU A 33 -3.49 1.98 -8.32
CA LEU A 33 -2.59 1.05 -9.02
C LEU A 33 -2.57 1.34 -10.52
N LYS A 34 -3.72 1.66 -11.11
CA LYS A 34 -3.79 2.04 -12.53
C LYS A 34 -3.00 3.32 -12.80
N GLN A 35 -3.07 4.29 -11.88
CA GLN A 35 -2.27 5.52 -11.97
C GLN A 35 -0.77 5.21 -11.93
N HIS A 36 -0.36 4.33 -11.02
CA HIS A 36 1.05 3.94 -10.92
C HIS A 36 1.54 3.21 -12.17
N ARG A 37 0.68 2.41 -12.79
CA ARG A 37 1.01 1.71 -14.04
C ARG A 37 1.03 2.61 -15.27
N GLY A 38 0.51 3.83 -15.13
CA GLY A 38 0.39 4.74 -16.26
C GLY A 38 -0.90 4.61 -17.06
N ASP A 39 -1.83 3.74 -16.62
CA ASP A 39 -3.13 3.56 -17.28
C ASP A 39 -4.06 4.75 -17.06
N LEU A 40 -3.83 5.48 -15.97
CA LEU A 40 -4.55 6.70 -15.61
C LEU A 40 -3.57 7.80 -15.24
N PRO A 41 -3.93 9.10 -15.46
CA PRO A 41 -3.06 10.21 -15.02
C PRO A 41 -2.90 10.23 -13.50
N GLY A 42 -1.80 10.81 -13.02
CA GLY A 42 -1.59 11.05 -11.60
C GLY A 42 -0.70 10.06 -10.88
N GLY A 43 0.00 9.20 -11.60
CA GLY A 43 0.95 8.28 -10.97
C GLY A 43 2.14 9.02 -10.38
N ALA A 44 2.73 8.47 -9.31
CA ALA A 44 3.88 9.06 -8.68
C ALA A 44 5.11 8.94 -9.57
N LYS A 45 5.93 10.00 -9.60
CA LYS A 45 7.19 10.00 -10.35
C LYS A 45 8.09 8.83 -9.95
N TYR A 46 8.14 8.55 -8.65
CA TYR A 46 8.96 7.49 -8.10
C TYR A 46 8.65 6.14 -8.76
N THR A 47 7.37 5.76 -8.79
CA THR A 47 6.97 4.46 -9.35
C THR A 47 7.01 4.46 -10.87
N ARG A 48 6.78 5.61 -11.51
CA ARG A 48 6.79 5.72 -12.98
C ARG A 48 8.14 5.34 -13.57
N SER A 49 9.22 5.78 -12.94
CA SER A 49 10.57 5.49 -13.44
C SER A 49 11.09 4.12 -12.99
N ARG A 50 10.36 3.44 -12.10
CA ARG A 50 10.78 2.16 -11.51
C ARG A 50 9.83 1.02 -11.84
N ALA A 51 9.03 1.19 -12.87
CA ALA A 51 8.15 0.12 -13.37
C ALA A 51 8.99 -1.01 -13.97
N PRO A 52 8.51 -2.24 -13.96
CA PRO A 52 7.25 -2.67 -13.39
C PRO A 52 7.30 -2.76 -11.86
N PHE A 53 6.13 -2.74 -11.24
CA PHE A 53 6.01 -2.87 -9.79
C PHE A 53 4.88 -3.85 -9.46
N LYS A 54 4.89 -4.33 -8.22
CA LYS A 54 3.82 -5.21 -7.73
C LYS A 54 3.40 -4.80 -6.32
N LEU A 55 2.13 -5.02 -6.01
CA LEU A 55 1.59 -4.81 -4.68
C LEU A 55 2.05 -5.95 -3.78
N VAL A 56 2.79 -5.63 -2.73
CA VAL A 56 3.34 -6.65 -1.82
C VAL A 56 2.75 -6.59 -0.42
N TYR A 57 2.03 -5.50 -0.08
CA TYR A 57 1.44 -5.36 1.24
C TYR A 57 0.30 -4.35 1.18
N GLN A 58 -0.76 -4.60 1.97
CA GLN A 58 -1.83 -3.63 2.17
C GLN A 58 -2.47 -3.85 3.53
N GLU A 59 -2.92 -2.75 4.13
CA GLU A 59 -3.71 -2.79 5.36
C GLU A 59 -4.73 -1.66 5.32
N GLU A 60 -5.86 -1.86 5.99
CA GLU A 60 -6.95 -0.90 5.97
C GLU A 60 -6.98 -0.06 7.24
N ARG A 61 -7.44 1.19 7.10
CA ARG A 61 -7.67 2.11 8.19
C ARG A 61 -9.02 2.80 7.98
N ASN A 62 -9.63 3.23 9.07
CA ASN A 62 -10.99 3.78 9.03
C ASN A 62 -11.04 5.25 8.62
N SER A 63 -9.91 5.94 8.55
CA SER A 63 -9.87 7.34 8.17
C SER A 63 -8.56 7.68 7.48
N ARG A 64 -8.57 8.77 6.72
CA ARG A 64 -7.36 9.28 6.09
C ARG A 64 -6.30 9.64 7.14
N SER A 65 -6.72 10.22 8.25
CA SER A 65 -5.81 10.59 9.32
C SER A 65 -5.06 9.37 9.88
N GLU A 66 -5.78 8.29 10.13
CA GLU A 66 -5.16 7.06 10.63
C GLU A 66 -4.22 6.43 9.60
N ALA A 67 -4.62 6.46 8.32
CA ALA A 67 -3.79 5.96 7.25
C ALA A 67 -2.50 6.77 7.10
N LEU A 68 -2.58 8.11 7.21
CA LEU A 68 -1.41 8.98 7.14
C LEU A 68 -0.43 8.69 8.28
N LYS A 69 -0.95 8.51 9.49
CA LYS A 69 -0.12 8.17 10.64
C LYS A 69 0.62 6.86 10.42
N ARG A 70 -0.09 5.86 9.90
CA ARG A 70 0.51 4.56 9.63
C ARG A 70 1.54 4.64 8.51
N GLU A 71 1.24 5.39 7.46
CA GLU A 71 2.18 5.62 6.36
C GLU A 71 3.50 6.18 6.87
N LEU A 72 3.43 7.18 7.76
CA LEU A 72 4.63 7.78 8.35
C LEU A 72 5.45 6.75 9.15
N VAL A 73 4.78 5.90 9.90
CA VAL A 73 5.45 4.84 10.66
C VAL A 73 6.18 3.89 9.71
N ILE A 74 5.48 3.43 8.67
CA ILE A 74 6.06 2.48 7.71
C ILE A 74 7.21 3.12 6.93
N LYS A 75 7.06 4.37 6.50
CA LYS A 75 8.12 5.07 5.76
C LYS A 75 9.42 5.20 6.56
N LYS A 76 9.30 5.29 7.88
CA LYS A 76 10.47 5.39 8.77
C LYS A 76 11.09 4.04 9.10
N MET A 77 10.45 2.94 8.75
CA MET A 77 10.99 1.61 8.98
C MET A 77 12.22 1.36 8.12
N SER A 78 13.16 0.58 8.64
CA SER A 78 14.25 0.06 7.83
C SER A 78 13.69 -0.85 6.74
N ARG A 79 14.48 -1.12 5.72
CA ARG A 79 14.11 -2.08 4.68
C ARG A 79 13.77 -3.45 5.30
N ASN A 80 14.60 -3.91 6.25
CA ASN A 80 14.37 -5.19 6.90
C ASN A 80 13.05 -5.23 7.65
N ALA A 81 12.70 -4.15 8.35
CA ALA A 81 11.43 -4.06 9.07
C ALA A 81 10.24 -4.11 8.11
N LYS A 82 10.33 -3.45 6.95
CA LYS A 82 9.29 -3.51 5.93
C LYS A 82 9.15 -4.93 5.37
N LEU A 83 10.26 -5.60 5.13
CA LEU A 83 10.23 -6.97 4.63
C LEU A 83 9.62 -7.94 5.65
N GLU A 84 9.87 -7.71 6.94
CA GLU A 84 9.24 -8.49 7.99
C GLU A 84 7.73 -8.26 8.03
N LEU A 85 7.30 -7.03 7.86
CA LEU A 85 5.88 -6.68 7.79
C LEU A 85 5.18 -7.44 6.65
N ILE A 86 5.80 -7.48 5.49
CA ILE A 86 5.30 -8.20 4.32
C ILE A 86 5.25 -9.71 4.61
N ARG A 87 6.30 -10.24 5.20
CA ARG A 87 6.41 -11.66 5.52
C ARG A 87 5.38 -12.09 6.54
N ASP A 88 5.17 -11.29 7.59
CA ASP A 88 4.20 -11.60 8.64
C ASP A 88 2.79 -11.71 8.07
N ARG A 89 2.44 -10.87 7.12
CA ARG A 89 1.14 -10.94 6.47
C ARG A 89 0.98 -12.24 5.70
N ILE A 90 1.99 -12.64 4.95
CA ILE A 90 1.98 -13.89 4.19
C ILE A 90 1.84 -15.08 5.14
N SER A 91 2.59 -15.08 6.24
CA SER A 91 2.52 -16.14 7.25
C SER A 91 1.13 -16.23 7.87
N SER A 92 0.52 -15.11 8.17
CA SER A 92 -0.85 -15.08 8.72
C SER A 92 -1.86 -15.67 7.75
N GLU A 93 -1.72 -15.39 6.47
CA GLU A 93 -2.60 -15.95 5.44
C GLU A 93 -2.43 -17.47 5.32
N VAL A 94 -1.20 -17.94 5.40
CA VAL A 94 -0.92 -19.38 5.37
C VAL A 94 -1.50 -20.08 6.59
N ASP A 95 -1.35 -19.49 7.77
CA ASP A 95 -1.86 -20.05 9.02
C ASP A 95 -3.39 -20.18 8.99
N LEU A 96 -4.07 -19.26 8.35
CA LEU A 96 -5.53 -19.30 8.24
C LEU A 96 -6.03 -20.43 7.32
N SER A 97 -5.17 -21.03 6.54
CA SER A 97 -5.55 -22.08 5.61
C SER A 97 -5.64 -23.46 6.25
N HIS A 98 -5.30 -23.59 7.49
CA HIS A 98 -5.36 -24.87 8.22
C HIS A 98 -6.75 -25.26 8.67
#